data_c2f664e4a66bbd7001ea118c679442be
#
_entry.id   c2f664e4a66bbd7001ea118c679442be
#
_cell.length_a   1.000
_cell.length_b   1.000
_cell.length_c   1.000
_cell.angle_alpha   90.00
_cell.angle_beta   90.00
_cell.angle_gamma   90.00
#
_symmetry.space_group_name_H-M   'P 1'
#
loop_
_entity.id
_entity.type
_entity.pdbx_description
1 polymer ?
#
loop_
_entity_poly.entity_id
_entity_poly.type
_entity_poly.pdbx_seq_one_letter_code
_entity_poly.pdbx_strand_id
1 'polypeptide(L)'
;MEKYKFQAKSQDGLLEKALKELNVKEEDVITRTYEEKGGLFSGKKYTLEVVKLSDIADIGKDILRELLSSLDINANVETMIRDGKIKYQLHSKNNSLLIGKNGHILDSIQIYVRQAIFNAVDMYINVSVDVEGYKEKQNYFLEKKVKKIARDVTLSKVDVKLDPMNSYDRKLVHEALQGFKYIVTESEGEDPDRCVVIKYSETKE
;
A
#
# COMPACT_ATOMS: atom_id res chain seq x y z
N MET A 1 14.98 1.92 17.48
CA MET A 1 15.36 1.55 16.09
C MET A 1 16.82 1.93 15.86
N GLU A 2 17.60 1.02 15.37
CA GLU A 2 19.03 1.22 15.11
C GLU A 2 19.23 1.49 13.61
N LYS A 3 19.93 2.60 13.27
CA LYS A 3 20.34 2.94 11.91
C LYS A 3 21.83 2.60 11.77
N TYR A 4 22.11 1.55 11.01
CA TYR A 4 23.49 1.11 10.76
C TYR A 4 24.09 1.94 9.62
N LYS A 5 25.31 2.48 9.81
CA LYS A 5 26.02 3.29 8.82
C LYS A 5 27.33 2.65 8.41
N PHE A 6 27.45 2.36 7.12
CA PHE A 6 28.63 1.81 6.50
C PHE A 6 29.25 2.85 5.58
N GLN A 7 30.58 2.95 5.60
CA GLN A 7 31.28 3.95 4.80
C GLN A 7 32.38 3.33 3.97
N ALA A 8 32.52 3.74 2.71
CA ALA A 8 33.57 3.31 1.80
C ALA A 8 33.96 4.43 0.81
N LYS A 9 35.10 4.23 0.15
CA LYS A 9 35.56 5.13 -0.95
C LYS A 9 34.88 4.81 -2.28
N SER A 10 34.27 3.61 -2.43
CA SER A 10 33.49 3.18 -3.58
C SER A 10 32.13 2.70 -3.11
N GLN A 11 31.13 2.84 -3.96
CA GLN A 11 29.80 2.28 -3.73
C GLN A 11 29.77 0.76 -3.97
N ASP A 12 30.72 0.26 -4.77
CA ASP A 12 30.76 -1.16 -5.15
C ASP A 12 31.05 -2.05 -3.92
N GLY A 13 30.23 -3.08 -3.74
CA GLY A 13 30.34 -4.04 -2.65
C GLY A 13 29.97 -3.51 -1.25
N LEU A 14 29.57 -2.22 -1.13
CA LEU A 14 29.23 -1.64 0.18
C LEU A 14 27.96 -2.27 0.75
N LEU A 15 26.97 -2.55 -0.08
CA LEU A 15 25.74 -3.24 0.31
C LEU A 15 26.04 -4.69 0.75
N GLU A 16 26.77 -5.44 -0.06
CA GLU A 16 27.12 -6.83 0.27
C GLU A 16 27.87 -6.94 1.60
N LYS A 17 28.79 -6.01 1.84
CA LYS A 17 29.52 -5.92 3.12
C LYS A 17 28.57 -5.67 4.28
N ALA A 18 27.65 -4.72 4.13
CA ALA A 18 26.67 -4.38 5.16
C ALA A 18 25.73 -5.56 5.48
N LEU A 19 25.20 -6.22 4.44
CA LEU A 19 24.32 -7.40 4.60
C LEU A 19 25.04 -8.55 5.32
N LYS A 20 26.31 -8.79 4.97
CA LYS A 20 27.13 -9.84 5.59
C LYS A 20 27.46 -9.54 7.05
N GLU A 21 27.78 -8.28 7.38
CA GLU A 21 28.08 -7.87 8.75
C GLU A 21 26.84 -7.90 9.65
N LEU A 22 25.68 -7.50 9.11
CA LEU A 22 24.40 -7.53 9.82
C LEU A 22 23.74 -8.92 9.84
N ASN A 23 24.29 -9.89 9.07
CA ASN A 23 23.74 -11.23 8.88
C ASN A 23 22.25 -11.22 8.50
N VAL A 24 21.91 -10.40 7.48
CA VAL A 24 20.56 -10.24 6.96
C VAL A 24 20.57 -10.35 5.44
N LYS A 25 19.40 -10.62 4.85
CA LYS A 25 19.22 -10.58 3.39
C LYS A 25 18.84 -9.18 2.93
N GLU A 26 19.01 -8.90 1.65
CA GLU A 26 18.63 -7.63 1.04
C GLU A 26 17.12 -7.35 1.18
N GLU A 27 16.29 -8.38 1.09
CA GLU A 27 14.83 -8.31 1.26
C GLU A 27 14.38 -7.94 2.68
N ASP A 28 15.27 -8.05 3.69
CA ASP A 28 14.97 -7.80 5.10
C ASP A 28 15.39 -6.40 5.56
N VAL A 29 15.93 -5.57 4.66
CA VAL A 29 16.44 -4.24 4.99
C VAL A 29 15.94 -3.18 4.00
N ILE A 30 15.96 -1.94 4.47
CA ILE A 30 15.85 -0.76 3.61
C ILE A 30 17.17 -0.01 3.70
N THR A 31 17.60 0.50 2.55
CA THR A 31 18.89 1.17 2.43
C THR A 31 18.75 2.54 1.77
N ARG A 32 19.61 3.46 2.18
CA ARG A 32 19.79 4.76 1.53
C ARG A 32 21.28 5.06 1.40
N THR A 33 21.71 5.41 0.21
CA THR A 33 23.12 5.77 -0.06
C THR A 33 23.26 7.28 -0.22
N TYR A 34 24.25 7.86 0.42
CA TYR A 34 24.65 9.26 0.28
C TYR A 34 26.07 9.34 -0.26
N GLU A 35 26.28 10.28 -1.19
CA GLU A 35 27.61 10.68 -1.63
C GLU A 35 28.02 11.95 -0.87
N GLU A 36 29.06 11.86 -0.06
CA GLU A 36 29.68 13.01 0.59
C GLU A 36 30.86 13.49 -0.25
N LYS A 37 30.81 14.74 -0.69
CA LYS A 37 31.96 15.37 -1.33
C LYS A 37 33.05 15.55 -0.29
N GLY A 38 34.16 14.87 -0.46
CA GLY A 38 35.35 15.08 0.36
C GLY A 38 35.89 16.51 0.21
N GLY A 39 36.54 17.05 1.25
CA GLY A 39 37.24 18.31 1.16
C GLY A 39 38.35 18.29 0.10
N LEU A 40 39.04 19.44 -0.10
CA LEU A 40 40.04 19.66 -1.18
C LEU A 40 41.10 18.57 -1.38
N PHE A 41 41.32 17.70 -0.38
CA PHE A 41 42.31 16.62 -0.39
C PHE A 41 41.75 15.22 -0.09
N SER A 42 40.45 15.08 0.20
CA SER A 42 39.80 13.78 0.47
C SER A 42 38.83 13.45 -0.68
N GLY A 43 39.03 12.32 -1.33
CA GLY A 43 38.18 11.83 -2.41
C GLY A 43 36.72 11.64 -1.98
N LYS A 44 35.87 11.24 -2.91
CA LYS A 44 34.45 10.92 -2.67
C LYS A 44 34.33 9.83 -1.59
N LYS A 45 33.37 10.00 -0.69
CA LYS A 45 33.01 9.06 0.35
C LYS A 45 31.55 8.70 0.22
N TYR A 46 31.26 7.42 0.22
CA TYR A 46 29.89 6.89 0.17
C TYR A 46 29.48 6.40 1.54
N THR A 47 28.33 6.84 2.00
CA THR A 47 27.72 6.36 3.25
C THR A 47 26.44 5.62 2.90
N LEU A 48 26.36 4.35 3.27
CA LEU A 48 25.17 3.50 3.18
C LEU A 48 24.53 3.46 4.56
N GLU A 49 23.29 3.91 4.64
CA GLU A 49 22.45 3.77 5.83
C GLU A 49 21.54 2.56 5.61
N VAL A 50 21.51 1.66 6.60
CA VAL A 50 20.74 0.40 6.56
C VAL A 50 19.83 0.35 7.78
N VAL A 51 18.56 0.04 7.56
CA VAL A 51 17.55 -0.17 8.61
C VAL A 51 16.89 -1.53 8.38
N LYS A 52 16.73 -2.31 9.45
CA LYS A 52 16.05 -3.60 9.37
C LYS A 52 14.55 -3.41 9.31
N LEU A 53 13.88 -4.14 8.40
CA LEU A 53 12.43 -4.13 8.29
C LEU A 53 11.73 -4.62 9.56
N SER A 54 12.36 -5.54 10.32
CA SER A 54 11.85 -5.98 11.62
C SER A 54 11.69 -4.83 12.61
N ASP A 55 12.71 -3.96 12.71
CA ASP A 55 12.68 -2.83 13.65
C ASP A 55 11.58 -1.82 13.26
N ILE A 56 11.42 -1.61 11.94
CA ILE A 56 10.37 -0.74 11.41
C ILE A 56 8.98 -1.35 11.66
N ALA A 57 8.87 -2.65 11.51
CA ALA A 57 7.64 -3.39 11.74
C ALA A 57 7.20 -3.31 13.20
N ASP A 58 8.14 -3.37 14.14
CA ASP A 58 7.86 -3.20 15.57
C ASP A 58 7.38 -1.78 15.88
N ILE A 59 8.02 -0.75 15.32
CA ILE A 59 7.57 0.66 15.46
C ILE A 59 6.13 0.81 14.97
N GLY A 60 5.81 0.33 13.79
CA GLY A 60 4.46 0.44 13.24
C GLY A 60 3.43 -0.36 14.04
N LYS A 61 3.82 -1.49 14.62
CA LYS A 61 2.98 -2.27 15.52
C LYS A 61 2.68 -1.51 16.81
N ASP A 62 3.65 -0.83 17.38
CA ASP A 62 3.45 -0.02 18.59
C ASP A 62 2.59 1.20 18.30
N ILE A 63 2.80 1.89 17.18
CA ILE A 63 1.94 2.99 16.71
C ILE A 63 0.49 2.53 16.56
N LEU A 64 0.26 1.36 15.95
CA LEU A 64 -1.08 0.79 15.81
C LEU A 64 -1.71 0.47 17.17
N ARG A 65 -0.97 -0.13 18.09
CA ARG A 65 -1.47 -0.45 19.43
C ARG A 65 -1.85 0.79 20.22
N GLU A 66 -1.02 1.83 20.15
CA GLU A 66 -1.29 3.10 20.80
C GLU A 66 -2.55 3.78 20.21
N LEU A 67 -2.67 3.83 18.88
CA LEU A 67 -3.86 4.34 18.20
C LEU A 67 -5.13 3.58 18.61
N LEU A 68 -5.10 2.24 18.55
CA LEU A 68 -6.25 1.41 18.88
C LEU A 68 -6.66 1.54 20.35
N SER A 69 -5.66 1.61 21.24
CA SER A 69 -5.88 1.85 22.67
C SER A 69 -6.51 3.22 22.93
N SER A 70 -6.06 4.26 22.22
CA SER A 70 -6.62 5.62 22.37
C SER A 70 -8.08 5.74 21.89
N LEU A 71 -8.48 4.85 21.00
CA LEU A 71 -9.86 4.73 20.47
C LEU A 71 -10.72 3.73 21.27
N ASP A 72 -10.19 3.17 22.35
CA ASP A 72 -10.84 2.13 23.15
C ASP A 72 -11.22 0.86 22.35
N ILE A 73 -10.42 0.57 21.30
CA ILE A 73 -10.62 -0.59 20.44
C ILE A 73 -9.65 -1.69 20.82
N ASN A 74 -10.20 -2.81 21.32
CA ASN A 74 -9.40 -4.01 21.59
C ASN A 74 -9.21 -4.81 20.29
N ALA A 75 -8.00 -4.80 19.75
CA ALA A 75 -7.63 -5.57 18.58
C ALA A 75 -6.22 -6.17 18.70
N ASN A 76 -6.05 -7.38 18.17
CA ASN A 76 -4.74 -7.99 18.02
C ASN A 76 -4.10 -7.48 16.72
N VAL A 77 -2.79 -7.18 16.76
CA VAL A 77 -2.00 -6.72 15.61
C VAL A 77 -0.98 -7.79 15.27
N GLU A 78 -1.21 -8.49 14.18
CA GLU A 78 -0.24 -9.41 13.59
C GLU A 78 0.58 -8.69 12.52
N THR A 79 1.87 -9.01 12.45
CA THR A 79 2.81 -8.38 11.51
C THR A 79 3.40 -9.43 10.60
N MET A 80 3.40 -9.18 9.31
CA MET A 80 4.05 -9.99 8.30
C MET A 80 5.02 -9.13 7.49
N ILE A 81 6.25 -9.62 7.30
CA ILE A 81 7.26 -9.01 6.43
C ILE A 81 7.49 -9.96 5.28
N ARG A 82 7.30 -9.48 4.07
CA ARG A 82 7.51 -10.27 2.85
C ARG A 82 7.85 -9.37 1.67
N ASP A 83 8.83 -9.75 0.88
CA ASP A 83 9.24 -9.05 -0.35
C ASP A 83 9.47 -7.54 -0.12
N GLY A 84 10.16 -7.16 0.96
CA GLY A 84 10.42 -5.77 1.30
C GLY A 84 9.19 -4.96 1.76
N LYS A 85 8.08 -5.63 2.06
CA LYS A 85 6.80 -5.00 2.46
C LYS A 85 6.43 -5.41 3.88
N ILE A 86 5.81 -4.48 4.60
CA ILE A 86 5.25 -4.74 5.93
C ILE A 86 3.73 -4.74 5.82
N LYS A 87 3.10 -5.85 6.23
CA LYS A 87 1.64 -5.95 6.32
C LYS A 87 1.24 -6.12 7.79
N TYR A 88 0.37 -5.25 8.26
CA TYR A 88 -0.29 -5.40 9.56
C TYR A 88 -1.69 -5.96 9.35
N GLN A 89 -1.99 -7.06 10.03
CA GLN A 89 -3.31 -7.68 10.04
C GLN A 89 -3.96 -7.39 11.41
N LEU A 90 -5.11 -6.74 11.37
CA LEU A 90 -5.88 -6.40 12.57
C LEU A 90 -7.00 -7.43 12.77
N HIS A 91 -7.14 -7.90 14.01
CA HIS A 91 -8.19 -8.82 14.42
C HIS A 91 -8.93 -8.24 15.64
N SER A 92 -10.21 -7.94 15.50
CA SER A 92 -11.04 -7.39 16.56
C SER A 92 -12.40 -8.08 16.61
N LYS A 93 -13.06 -8.04 17.77
CA LYS A 93 -14.47 -8.45 17.89
C LYS A 93 -15.41 -7.50 17.13
N ASN A 94 -15.00 -6.26 16.91
CA ASN A 94 -15.76 -5.21 16.24
C ASN A 94 -15.06 -4.71 14.98
N ASN A 95 -14.82 -5.58 14.01
CA ASN A 95 -14.14 -5.24 12.75
C ASN A 95 -14.81 -4.10 11.99
N SER A 96 -16.13 -3.93 12.11
CA SER A 96 -16.88 -2.85 11.47
C SER A 96 -16.42 -1.46 11.90
N LEU A 97 -15.94 -1.28 13.13
CA LEU A 97 -15.39 -0.02 13.63
C LEU A 97 -14.03 0.30 12.98
N LEU A 98 -13.21 -0.74 12.73
CA LEU A 98 -11.90 -0.60 12.10
C LEU A 98 -12.01 -0.41 10.59
N ILE A 99 -13.04 -0.96 9.98
CA ILE A 99 -13.27 -0.86 8.53
C ILE A 99 -13.97 0.46 8.19
N GLY A 100 -15.06 0.75 8.88
CA GLY A 100 -15.93 1.90 8.58
C GLY A 100 -16.73 1.73 7.30
N LYS A 101 -17.47 2.78 6.92
CA LYS A 101 -18.25 2.79 5.67
C LYS A 101 -17.30 2.68 4.48
N ASN A 102 -17.50 1.68 3.64
CA ASN A 102 -16.70 1.42 2.42
C ASN A 102 -15.17 1.34 2.65
N GLY A 103 -14.73 1.01 3.89
CA GLY A 103 -13.30 0.90 4.20
C GLY A 103 -12.59 2.21 4.54
N HIS A 104 -13.30 3.35 4.64
CA HIS A 104 -12.68 4.66 4.86
C HIS A 104 -11.88 4.77 6.16
N ILE A 105 -12.33 4.14 7.25
CA ILE A 105 -11.59 4.14 8.52
C ILE A 105 -10.30 3.35 8.37
N LEU A 106 -10.37 2.17 7.75
CA LEU A 106 -9.20 1.34 7.48
C LEU A 106 -8.16 2.06 6.62
N ASP A 107 -8.59 2.76 5.58
CA ASP A 107 -7.70 3.55 4.74
C ASP A 107 -7.07 4.71 5.51
N SER A 108 -7.83 5.38 6.39
CA SER A 108 -7.31 6.45 7.27
C SER A 108 -6.28 5.92 8.26
N ILE A 109 -6.52 4.76 8.87
CA ILE A 109 -5.55 4.07 9.74
C ILE A 109 -4.27 3.76 8.96
N GLN A 110 -4.40 3.23 7.74
CA GLN A 110 -3.23 2.91 6.91
C GLN A 110 -2.41 4.16 6.55
N ILE A 111 -3.07 5.27 6.19
CA ILE A 111 -2.40 6.55 5.89
C ILE A 111 -1.67 7.06 7.12
N TYR A 112 -2.32 7.06 8.28
CA TYR A 112 -1.75 7.50 9.55
C TYR A 112 -0.48 6.69 9.90
N VAL A 113 -0.59 5.36 9.90
CA VAL A 113 0.54 4.48 10.24
C VAL A 113 1.71 4.65 9.27
N ARG A 114 1.41 4.75 7.97
CA ARG A 114 2.43 4.99 6.95
C ARG A 114 3.17 6.30 7.17
N GLN A 115 2.44 7.38 7.48
CA GLN A 115 3.04 8.69 7.75
C GLN A 115 3.82 8.70 9.07
N ALA A 116 3.30 8.06 10.11
CA ALA A 116 3.99 7.97 11.39
C ALA A 116 5.30 7.17 11.29
N ILE A 117 5.31 6.06 10.56
CA ILE A 117 6.51 5.28 10.25
C ILE A 117 7.50 6.15 9.43
N PHE A 118 7.05 6.84 8.39
CA PHE A 118 7.90 7.71 7.59
C PHE A 118 8.57 8.78 8.46
N ASN A 119 7.82 9.43 9.34
CA ASN A 119 8.35 10.45 10.26
C ASN A 119 9.39 9.89 11.24
N ALA A 120 9.22 8.63 11.68
CA ALA A 120 10.16 7.98 12.60
C ALA A 120 11.45 7.50 11.92
N VAL A 121 11.35 7.05 10.66
CA VAL A 121 12.44 6.37 9.93
C VAL A 121 13.13 7.30 8.93
N ASP A 122 12.40 8.29 8.40
CA ASP A 122 12.82 9.17 7.30
C ASP A 122 13.19 8.38 6.02
N MET A 123 12.48 7.27 5.78
CA MET A 123 12.60 6.44 4.58
C MET A 123 11.21 5.99 4.12
N TYR A 124 11.02 5.88 2.80
CA TYR A 124 9.77 5.37 2.25
C TYR A 124 9.70 3.85 2.35
N ILE A 125 8.64 3.35 2.96
CA ILE A 125 8.43 1.91 3.20
C ILE A 125 7.05 1.53 2.71
N ASN A 126 6.97 0.38 2.03
CA ASN A 126 5.68 -0.15 1.61
C ASN A 126 4.98 -0.82 2.80
N VAL A 127 4.03 -0.08 3.38
CA VAL A 127 3.23 -0.53 4.53
C VAL A 127 1.78 -0.66 4.13
N SER A 128 1.15 -1.77 4.52
CA SER A 128 -0.28 -2.00 4.37
C SER A 128 -0.91 -2.42 5.69
N VAL A 129 -2.16 -2.00 5.91
CA VAL A 129 -2.99 -2.41 7.04
C VAL A 129 -4.24 -3.06 6.49
N ASP A 130 -4.65 -4.19 7.07
CA ASP A 130 -5.83 -4.92 6.65
C ASP A 130 -6.59 -5.46 7.86
N VAL A 131 -7.89 -5.67 7.73
CA VAL A 131 -8.77 -6.25 8.75
C VAL A 131 -9.36 -7.53 8.17
N GLU A 132 -8.86 -8.69 8.61
CA GLU A 132 -9.36 -10.02 8.24
C GLU A 132 -9.61 -10.23 6.73
N GLY A 133 -8.72 -9.72 5.88
CA GLY A 133 -8.84 -9.84 4.43
C GLY A 133 -9.95 -8.98 3.82
N TYR A 134 -10.35 -7.90 4.49
CA TYR A 134 -11.43 -7.03 4.04
C TYR A 134 -11.19 -6.50 2.62
N LYS A 135 -9.98 -6.02 2.31
CA LYS A 135 -9.67 -5.44 1.00
C LYS A 135 -9.83 -6.46 -0.13
N GLU A 136 -9.41 -7.69 0.08
CA GLU A 136 -9.56 -8.76 -0.90
C GLU A 136 -11.04 -9.13 -1.12
N LYS A 137 -11.80 -9.24 -0.02
CA LYS A 137 -13.25 -9.49 -0.08
C LYS A 137 -13.98 -8.34 -0.79
N GLN A 138 -13.64 -7.11 -0.48
CA GLN A 138 -14.24 -5.91 -1.12
C GLN A 138 -13.97 -5.92 -2.63
N ASN A 139 -12.72 -6.16 -3.05
CA ASN A 139 -12.35 -6.25 -4.46
C ASN A 139 -13.15 -7.35 -5.17
N TYR A 140 -13.24 -8.54 -4.59
CA TYR A 140 -14.03 -9.64 -5.13
C TYR A 140 -15.52 -9.28 -5.33
N PHE A 141 -16.13 -8.64 -4.32
CA PHE A 141 -17.52 -8.22 -4.43
C PHE A 141 -17.73 -7.12 -5.47
N LEU A 142 -16.81 -6.16 -5.56
CA LEU A 142 -16.84 -5.11 -6.57
C LEU A 142 -16.76 -5.71 -7.98
N GLU A 143 -15.78 -6.59 -8.23
CA GLU A 143 -15.64 -7.27 -9.52
C GLU A 143 -16.90 -8.05 -9.89
N LYS A 144 -17.46 -8.81 -8.94
CA LYS A 144 -18.68 -9.58 -9.17
C LYS A 144 -19.88 -8.67 -9.50
N LYS A 145 -20.02 -7.55 -8.78
CA LYS A 145 -21.06 -6.54 -9.01
C LYS A 145 -20.96 -5.95 -10.41
N VAL A 146 -19.77 -5.47 -10.81
CA VAL A 146 -19.59 -4.81 -12.10
C VAL A 146 -19.70 -5.76 -13.28
N LYS A 147 -19.25 -7.02 -13.15
CA LYS A 147 -19.45 -8.07 -14.17
C LYS A 147 -20.93 -8.39 -14.37
N LYS A 148 -21.76 -8.33 -13.32
CA LYS A 148 -23.21 -8.46 -13.45
C LYS A 148 -23.79 -7.26 -14.19
N ILE A 149 -23.47 -6.03 -13.78
CA ILE A 149 -23.93 -4.80 -14.43
C ILE A 149 -23.54 -4.78 -15.92
N ALA A 150 -22.32 -5.17 -16.26
CA ALA A 150 -21.87 -5.23 -17.67
C ALA A 150 -22.72 -6.17 -18.53
N ARG A 151 -23.17 -7.30 -17.99
CA ARG A 151 -24.12 -8.21 -18.69
C ARG A 151 -25.47 -7.54 -18.88
N ASP A 152 -25.98 -6.84 -17.85
CA ASP A 152 -27.25 -6.13 -17.93
C ASP A 152 -27.19 -5.00 -18.96
N VAL A 153 -26.06 -4.22 -19.01
CA VAL A 153 -25.79 -3.20 -20.04
C VAL A 153 -25.74 -3.82 -21.44
N THR A 154 -25.10 -4.97 -21.59
CA THR A 154 -25.04 -5.65 -22.90
C THR A 154 -26.42 -6.06 -23.40
N LEU A 155 -27.32 -6.47 -22.50
CA LEU A 155 -28.69 -6.89 -22.85
C LEU A 155 -29.64 -5.71 -23.10
N SER A 156 -29.57 -4.68 -22.24
CA SER A 156 -30.48 -3.54 -22.28
C SER A 156 -30.02 -2.45 -23.27
N LYS A 157 -28.72 -2.42 -23.59
CA LYS A 157 -28.04 -1.35 -24.36
C LYS A 157 -28.16 0.02 -23.70
N VAL A 158 -28.36 0.06 -22.37
CA VAL A 158 -28.45 1.29 -21.58
C VAL A 158 -27.20 1.42 -20.71
N ASP A 159 -26.53 2.56 -20.82
CA ASP A 159 -25.35 2.89 -20.03
C ASP A 159 -25.69 2.97 -18.53
N VAL A 160 -24.77 2.53 -17.69
CA VAL A 160 -24.93 2.55 -16.23
C VAL A 160 -23.78 3.30 -15.59
N LYS A 161 -24.13 4.35 -14.86
CA LYS A 161 -23.22 5.12 -14.01
C LYS A 161 -23.14 4.45 -12.64
N LEU A 162 -21.90 4.11 -12.22
CA LEU A 162 -21.64 3.54 -10.89
C LEU A 162 -21.59 4.64 -9.82
N ASP A 163 -21.62 4.20 -8.55
CA ASP A 163 -21.40 5.09 -7.42
C ASP A 163 -19.98 5.71 -7.48
N PRO A 164 -19.79 6.94 -6.92
CA PRO A 164 -18.44 7.51 -6.74
C PRO A 164 -17.50 6.56 -6.01
N MET A 165 -16.27 6.47 -6.47
CA MET A 165 -15.26 5.58 -5.89
C MET A 165 -13.84 6.15 -6.07
N ASN A 166 -12.92 5.71 -5.22
CA ASN A 166 -11.52 6.12 -5.28
C ASN A 166 -10.81 5.63 -6.56
N SER A 167 -9.62 6.15 -6.85
CA SER A 167 -8.86 5.83 -8.07
C SER A 167 -8.46 4.35 -8.19
N TYR A 168 -8.24 3.67 -7.05
CA TYR A 168 -7.91 2.25 -7.04
C TYR A 168 -9.13 1.41 -7.46
N ASP A 169 -10.29 1.69 -6.89
CA ASP A 169 -11.54 0.97 -7.23
C ASP A 169 -11.93 1.23 -8.69
N ARG A 170 -11.76 2.47 -9.20
CA ARG A 170 -12.00 2.77 -10.63
C ARG A 170 -11.08 1.93 -11.54
N LYS A 171 -9.80 1.81 -11.20
CA LYS A 171 -8.86 0.96 -11.94
C LYS A 171 -9.31 -0.50 -11.91
N LEU A 172 -9.71 -1.02 -10.76
CA LEU A 172 -10.19 -2.39 -10.59
C LEU A 172 -11.43 -2.66 -11.48
N VAL A 173 -12.37 -1.70 -11.57
CA VAL A 173 -13.54 -1.82 -12.46
C VAL A 173 -13.10 -1.89 -13.93
N HIS A 174 -12.19 -1.01 -14.38
CA HIS A 174 -11.67 -1.05 -15.75
C HIS A 174 -11.00 -2.39 -16.06
N GLU A 175 -10.15 -2.89 -15.16
CA GLU A 175 -9.45 -4.16 -15.32
C GLU A 175 -10.44 -5.36 -15.31
N ALA A 176 -11.44 -5.34 -14.41
CA ALA A 176 -12.44 -6.42 -14.33
C ALA A 176 -13.32 -6.54 -15.55
N LEU A 177 -13.52 -5.45 -16.31
CA LEU A 177 -14.34 -5.39 -17.51
C LEU A 177 -13.51 -5.36 -18.80
N GLN A 178 -12.20 -5.35 -18.70
CA GLN A 178 -11.30 -5.45 -19.84
C GLN A 178 -11.59 -6.74 -20.63
N GLY A 179 -11.91 -6.60 -21.91
CA GLY A 179 -12.22 -7.74 -22.78
C GLY A 179 -13.69 -8.20 -22.74
N PHE A 180 -14.57 -7.55 -21.98
CA PHE A 180 -16.01 -7.77 -22.13
C PHE A 180 -16.48 -7.29 -23.50
N LYS A 181 -17.18 -8.17 -24.22
CA LYS A 181 -17.71 -7.87 -25.56
C LYS A 181 -18.81 -6.83 -25.44
N TYR A 182 -18.77 -5.80 -26.30
CA TYR A 182 -19.74 -4.70 -26.34
C TYR A 182 -19.76 -3.78 -25.11
N ILE A 183 -18.72 -3.79 -24.30
CA ILE A 183 -18.62 -2.92 -23.11
C ILE A 183 -17.37 -2.05 -23.23
N VAL A 184 -17.58 -0.76 -22.98
CA VAL A 184 -16.54 0.25 -22.78
C VAL A 184 -16.72 0.87 -21.40
N THR A 185 -15.65 1.19 -20.72
CA THR A 185 -15.70 1.83 -19.39
C THR A 185 -14.96 3.15 -19.42
N GLU A 186 -15.61 4.21 -18.93
CA GLU A 186 -15.03 5.56 -18.84
C GLU A 186 -15.14 6.09 -17.42
N SER A 187 -14.09 6.81 -16.97
CA SER A 187 -14.15 7.54 -15.69
C SER A 187 -14.63 8.96 -15.90
N GLU A 188 -15.75 9.34 -15.28
CA GLU A 188 -16.39 10.63 -15.40
C GLU A 188 -16.44 11.39 -14.07
N GLY A 189 -16.46 12.72 -14.12
CA GLY A 189 -16.54 13.61 -12.97
C GLY A 189 -15.19 13.96 -12.35
N GLU A 190 -15.24 14.72 -11.26
CA GLU A 190 -14.10 15.15 -10.46
C GLU A 190 -14.19 14.57 -9.05
N ASP A 191 -13.04 14.34 -8.39
CA ASP A 191 -13.05 13.86 -7.02
C ASP A 191 -13.68 14.92 -6.08
N PRO A 192 -14.55 14.56 -5.10
CA PRO A 192 -14.83 13.20 -4.63
C PRO A 192 -15.92 12.43 -5.38
N ASP A 193 -16.63 13.06 -6.35
CA ASP A 193 -17.80 12.49 -7.02
C ASP A 193 -17.45 11.71 -8.29
N ARG A 194 -16.15 11.49 -8.54
CA ARG A 194 -15.67 10.77 -9.72
C ARG A 194 -16.04 9.30 -9.69
N CYS A 195 -16.60 8.80 -10.79
CA CYS A 195 -17.13 7.43 -10.90
C CYS A 195 -16.74 6.77 -12.21
N VAL A 196 -17.12 5.50 -12.39
CA VAL A 196 -17.02 4.79 -13.68
C VAL A 196 -18.39 4.66 -14.29
N VAL A 197 -18.50 4.93 -15.60
CA VAL A 197 -19.67 4.64 -16.43
C VAL A 197 -19.38 3.42 -17.28
N ILE A 198 -20.27 2.44 -17.22
CA ILE A 198 -20.24 1.22 -18.04
C ILE A 198 -21.14 1.48 -19.24
N LYS A 199 -20.56 1.58 -20.45
CA LYS A 199 -21.23 1.96 -21.68
C LYS A 199 -21.36 0.78 -22.62
N TYR A 200 -22.49 0.73 -23.36
CA TYR A 200 -22.64 -0.18 -24.47
C TYR A 200 -21.94 0.34 -25.72
N SER A 201 -21.18 -0.49 -26.42
CA SER A 201 -20.53 -0.14 -27.69
C SER A 201 -20.66 -1.30 -28.69
N GLU A 202 -21.15 -1.01 -29.89
CA GLU A 202 -21.26 -2.01 -30.98
C GLU A 202 -19.88 -2.33 -31.60
N THR A 203 -18.93 -1.42 -31.50
CA THR A 203 -17.57 -1.57 -31.98
C THR A 203 -16.64 -1.91 -30.82
N LYS A 204 -15.91 -3.02 -30.97
CA LYS A 204 -14.79 -3.33 -30.09
C LYS A 204 -13.58 -2.57 -30.63
N GLU A 205 -13.15 -1.52 -29.92
CA GLU A 205 -11.76 -1.05 -30.09
C GLU A 205 -10.79 -2.00 -29.40
#